data_a89e48eca9585b92267432418939b57b
#
_entry.id   a89e48eca9585b92267432418939b57b
#
_cell.length_a   1.000
_cell.length_b   1.000
_cell.length_c   1.000
_cell.angle_alpha   90.00
_cell.angle_beta   90.00
_cell.angle_gamma   90.00
#
_symmetry.space_group_name_H-M   'P 1'
#
loop_
_entity.id
_entity.type
_entity.pdbx_description
1 polymer ?
#
loop_
_entity_poly.entity_id
_entity_poly.type
_entity_poly.pdbx_seq_one_letter_code
_entity_poly.pdbx_strand_id
1 'polypeptide(L)'
;MNNNIAFVDLEIDGKGKIMDAGAVMAGKKLHTSRIAEVVKFISDADFLCGHNIVEHDYQYLKPFLDKDFKLVDTLYLSPLLFPRKP
;
A
#
# COMPACT_ATOMS: atom_id res chain seq x y z
N MET A 1 11.21 -14.09 -14.34
CA MET A 1 9.88 -13.69 -13.87
C MET A 1 10.01 -12.45 -13.00
N ASN A 2 9.28 -11.43 -13.34
CA ASN A 2 9.37 -10.16 -12.61
C ASN A 2 8.34 -10.11 -11.49
N ASN A 3 8.81 -9.82 -10.28
CA ASN A 3 7.91 -9.56 -9.18
C ASN A 3 7.56 -8.07 -9.21
N ASN A 4 6.29 -7.78 -9.35
CA ASN A 4 5.80 -6.41 -9.35
C ASN A 4 5.48 -5.96 -7.93
N ILE A 5 6.05 -4.82 -7.57
CA ILE A 5 5.85 -4.22 -6.24
C ILE A 5 5.08 -2.93 -6.42
N ALA A 6 3.97 -2.81 -5.73
CA ALA A 6 3.21 -1.57 -5.67
C ALA A 6 3.41 -0.94 -4.30
N PHE A 7 3.78 0.33 -4.28
CA PHE A 7 3.83 1.11 -3.05
C PHE A 7 2.49 1.80 -2.88
N VAL A 8 1.89 1.66 -1.70
CA VAL A 8 0.55 2.17 -1.44
C VAL A 8 0.57 2.99 -0.17
N ASP A 9 -0.14 4.13 -0.21
CA ASP A 9 -0.34 4.99 0.95
C ASP A 9 -1.78 5.47 0.95
N LEU A 10 -2.50 5.23 2.05
CA LEU A 10 -3.90 5.61 2.18
C LEU A 10 -4.09 6.68 3.25
N GLU A 11 -5.00 7.59 2.99
CA GLU A 11 -5.50 8.51 4.01
C GLU A 11 -6.90 8.09 4.42
N ILE A 12 -7.06 7.83 5.71
CA ILE A 12 -8.29 7.28 6.28
C ILE A 12 -8.88 8.33 7.22
N ASP A 13 -10.19 8.57 7.13
CA ASP A 13 -10.85 9.50 8.04
C ASP A 13 -11.11 8.87 9.40
N GLY A 14 -11.67 9.65 10.32
CA GLY A 14 -11.95 9.18 11.68
C GLY A 14 -13.03 8.09 11.75
N LYS A 15 -13.72 7.82 10.65
CA LYS A 15 -14.77 6.79 10.57
C LYS A 15 -14.29 5.54 9.84
N GLY A 16 -13.02 5.49 9.45
CA GLY A 16 -12.48 4.34 8.75
C GLY A 16 -12.72 4.36 7.24
N LYS A 17 -13.13 5.48 6.68
CA LYS A 17 -13.35 5.59 5.25
C LYS A 17 -12.06 6.05 4.56
N ILE A 18 -11.75 5.42 3.43
CA ILE A 18 -10.61 5.84 2.62
C ILE A 18 -10.96 7.15 1.94
N MET A 19 -10.22 8.20 2.28
CA MET A 19 -10.43 9.53 1.72
C MET A 19 -9.59 9.78 0.50
N ASP A 20 -8.39 9.20 0.50
CA ASP A 20 -7.42 9.45 -0.55
C ASP A 20 -6.43 8.31 -0.59
N ALA A 21 -5.85 8.08 -1.75
CA ALA A 21 -4.89 7.00 -1.92
C ALA A 21 -3.83 7.38 -2.93
N GLY A 22 -2.60 7.01 -2.63
CA GLY A 22 -1.50 7.11 -3.55
C GLY A 22 -0.93 5.72 -3.81
N ALA A 23 -0.50 5.47 -5.04
CA ALA A 23 0.16 4.22 -5.38
C ALA A 23 1.23 4.47 -6.45
N VAL A 24 2.28 3.68 -6.37
CA VAL A 24 3.38 3.72 -7.35
C VAL A 24 3.72 2.30 -7.74
N MET A 25 3.78 2.01 -9.03
CA MET A 25 4.17 0.71 -9.53
C MET A 25 4.78 0.84 -10.90
N ALA A 26 5.94 0.19 -11.10
CA ALA A 26 6.62 0.16 -12.40
C ALA A 26 6.85 1.56 -13.00
N GLY A 27 7.21 2.52 -12.15
CA GLY A 27 7.47 3.89 -12.57
C GLY A 27 6.24 4.74 -12.82
N LYS A 28 5.05 4.18 -12.64
CA LYS A 28 3.78 4.90 -12.78
C LYS A 28 3.26 5.31 -11.42
N LYS A 29 2.61 6.45 -11.37
CA LYS A 29 2.02 6.98 -10.14
C LYS A 29 0.53 7.15 -10.31
N LEU A 30 -0.21 6.88 -9.25
CA LEU A 30 -1.64 7.13 -9.18
C LEU A 30 -1.94 7.89 -7.89
N HIS A 31 -2.80 8.87 -7.99
CA HIS A 31 -3.35 9.58 -6.83
C HIS A 31 -4.84 9.73 -7.07
N THR A 32 -5.65 9.18 -6.20
CA THR A 32 -7.09 9.16 -6.41
C THR A 32 -7.84 9.03 -5.09
N SER A 33 -9.07 9.53 -5.07
CA SER A 33 -10.00 9.29 -3.97
C SER A 33 -10.90 8.08 -4.23
N ARG A 34 -10.76 7.42 -5.38
CA ARG A 34 -11.60 6.29 -5.79
C ARG A 34 -10.88 4.98 -5.58
N ILE A 35 -11.39 4.18 -4.65
CA ILE A 35 -10.74 2.91 -4.32
C ILE A 35 -10.71 1.95 -5.51
N ALA A 36 -11.73 2.00 -6.37
CA ALA A 36 -11.75 1.12 -7.55
C ALA A 36 -10.56 1.37 -8.47
N GLU A 37 -10.09 2.60 -8.58
CA GLU A 37 -8.92 2.92 -9.38
C GLU A 37 -7.65 2.37 -8.77
N VAL A 38 -7.55 2.41 -7.45
CA VAL A 38 -6.40 1.83 -6.74
C VAL A 38 -6.35 0.32 -6.95
N VAL A 39 -7.49 -0.34 -6.77
CA VAL A 39 -7.59 -1.80 -6.93
C VAL A 39 -7.16 -2.20 -8.34
N LYS A 40 -7.62 -1.48 -9.35
CA LYS A 40 -7.23 -1.75 -10.74
C LYS A 40 -5.74 -1.52 -10.96
N PHE A 41 -5.22 -0.43 -10.41
CA PHE A 41 -3.82 -0.06 -10.58
C PHE A 41 -2.86 -1.11 -10.01
N ILE A 42 -3.19 -1.65 -8.84
CA ILE A 42 -2.32 -2.62 -8.15
C ILE A 42 -2.63 -4.07 -8.52
N SER A 43 -3.59 -4.32 -9.41
CA SER A 43 -4.06 -5.68 -9.70
C SER A 43 -2.96 -6.62 -10.20
N ASP A 44 -1.95 -6.10 -10.88
CA ASP A 44 -0.84 -6.90 -11.40
C ASP A 44 0.32 -7.01 -10.41
N ALA A 45 0.22 -6.40 -9.25
CA ALA A 45 1.29 -6.47 -8.25
C ALA A 45 1.28 -7.82 -7.54
N ASP A 46 2.47 -8.27 -7.18
CA ASP A 46 2.65 -9.46 -6.34
C ASP A 46 2.82 -9.05 -4.88
N PHE A 47 3.43 -7.90 -4.67
CA PHE A 47 3.72 -7.36 -3.34
C PHE A 47 3.10 -5.98 -3.21
N LEU A 48 2.54 -5.72 -2.03
CA LEU A 48 2.16 -4.36 -1.64
C LEU A 48 3.14 -3.90 -0.56
N CYS A 49 3.70 -2.73 -0.78
CA CYS A 49 4.69 -2.15 0.13
C CYS A 49 4.13 -0.82 0.67
N GLY A 50 4.33 -0.58 1.93
CA GLY A 50 3.91 0.67 2.53
C GLY A 50 4.35 0.78 3.98
N HIS A 51 4.32 1.99 4.52
CA HIS A 51 4.68 2.24 5.90
C HIS A 51 3.47 1.92 6.79
N ASN A 52 3.63 0.94 7.67
CA ASN A 52 2.55 0.43 8.53
C ASN A 52 1.39 -0.19 7.72
N ILE A 53 1.71 -0.78 6.57
CA ILE A 53 0.68 -1.31 5.68
C ILE A 53 -0.04 -2.52 6.28
N VAL A 54 0.68 -3.36 7.02
CA VAL A 54 0.12 -4.59 7.59
C VAL A 54 -0.98 -4.29 8.60
N GLU A 55 -0.74 -3.35 9.50
CA GLU A 55 -1.66 -3.07 10.60
C GLU A 55 -2.62 -1.92 10.31
N HIS A 56 -2.40 -1.19 9.21
CA HIS A 56 -3.23 -0.03 8.91
C HIS A 56 -3.82 -0.14 7.50
N ASP A 57 -3.05 0.22 6.48
CA ASP A 57 -3.59 0.43 5.14
C ASP A 57 -4.25 -0.82 4.56
N TYR A 58 -3.63 -1.99 4.75
CA TYR A 58 -4.14 -3.22 4.16
C TYR A 58 -5.50 -3.61 4.73
N GLN A 59 -5.77 -3.31 5.99
CA GLN A 59 -7.07 -3.61 6.59
C GLN A 59 -8.21 -2.90 5.87
N TYR A 60 -7.95 -1.69 5.38
CA TYR A 60 -8.96 -0.91 4.67
C TYR A 60 -9.04 -1.27 3.20
N LEU A 61 -7.94 -1.76 2.61
CA LEU A 61 -7.93 -2.21 1.23
C LEU A 61 -8.52 -3.60 1.04
N LYS A 62 -8.26 -4.50 1.98
CA LYS A 62 -8.56 -5.93 1.83
C LYS A 62 -10.00 -6.21 1.40
N PRO A 63 -11.03 -5.54 1.94
CA PRO A 63 -12.41 -5.83 1.51
C PRO A 63 -12.68 -5.57 0.02
N PHE A 64 -11.84 -4.77 -0.63
CA PHE A 64 -12.03 -4.42 -2.04
C PHE A 64 -11.16 -5.27 -2.97
N LEU A 65 -10.28 -6.10 -2.42
CA LEU A 65 -9.35 -6.90 -3.22
C LEU A 65 -9.92 -8.28 -3.48
N ASP A 66 -9.65 -8.81 -4.67
CA ASP A 66 -10.11 -10.14 -5.07
C ASP A 66 -9.04 -11.23 -4.89
N LYS A 67 -7.86 -10.85 -4.42
CA LYS A 67 -6.79 -11.78 -4.12
C LYS A 67 -5.99 -11.29 -2.93
N ASP A 68 -5.19 -12.19 -2.34
CA ASP A 68 -4.26 -11.82 -1.28
C ASP A 68 -2.94 -11.39 -1.89
N PHE A 69 -2.33 -10.39 -1.28
CA PHE A 69 -1.02 -9.89 -1.66
C PHE A 69 0.00 -10.22 -0.59
N LYS A 70 1.24 -10.40 -1.01
CA LYS A 70 2.34 -10.42 -0.07
C LYS A 70 2.65 -8.98 0.35
N LEU A 71 2.86 -8.78 1.64
CA LEU A 71 3.02 -7.44 2.19
C LEU A 71 4.46 -7.20 2.63
N VAL A 72 4.97 -6.02 2.30
CA VAL A 72 6.27 -5.55 2.78
C VAL A 72 6.03 -4.26 3.53
N ASP A 73 6.27 -4.28 4.83
CA ASP A 73 5.99 -3.14 5.69
C ASP A 73 7.30 -2.42 6.02
N THR A 74 7.43 -1.21 5.49
CA THR A 74 8.65 -0.43 5.69
C THR A 74 8.80 0.06 7.14
N LEU A 75 7.72 0.02 7.92
CA LEU A 75 7.83 0.33 9.34
C LEU A 75 8.78 -0.62 10.06
N TYR A 76 8.73 -1.92 9.70
CA TYR A 76 9.61 -2.93 10.28
C TYR A 76 11.01 -2.92 9.70
N LEU A 77 11.16 -2.42 8.47
CA LEU A 77 12.47 -2.30 7.83
C LEU A 77 13.19 -1.02 8.22
N SER A 78 12.47 0.00 8.63
CA SER A 78 13.00 1.32 8.89
C SER A 78 14.19 1.33 9.87
N PRO A 79 14.16 0.60 11.00
CA PRO A 79 15.30 0.56 11.91
C PRO A 79 16.57 -0.04 11.30
N LEU A 80 16.42 -0.91 10.29
CA LEU A 80 17.56 -1.53 9.60
C LEU A 80 18.15 -0.60 8.55
N LEU A 81 17.27 0.13 7.85
CA LEU A 81 17.67 1.02 6.76
C LEU A 81 18.08 2.40 7.27
N PHE A 82 17.42 2.87 8.31
CA PHE A 82 17.62 4.19 8.87
C PHE A 82 17.74 4.10 10.39
N PRO A 83 18.87 3.56 10.90
CA PRO A 83 19.00 3.39 12.34
C PRO A 83 18.92 4.74 13.04
N ARG A 84 18.12 4.79 14.10
CA ARG A 84 17.96 6.00 14.89
C ARG A 84 19.06 6.07 15.92
N LYS A 85 19.51 7.28 16.17
CA LYS A 85 20.41 7.51 17.29
C LYS A 85 19.63 7.38 18.60
N PRO A 86 20.23 6.79 19.61
CA PRO A 86 19.58 6.69 20.91
C PRO A 86 19.29 8.04 21.53
#